data_0d7bf18fb528c6249899003664c42405
#
_entry.id   0d7bf18fb528c6249899003664c42405
#
_cell.length_a   1.000
_cell.length_b   1.000
_cell.length_c   1.000
_cell.angle_alpha   90.00
_cell.angle_beta   90.00
_cell.angle_gamma   90.00
#
_symmetry.space_group_name_H-M   'P 1'
#
loop_
_entity.id
_entity.type
_entity.pdbx_description
1 polymer ?
#
loop_
_entity_poly.entity_id
_entity_poly.type
_entity_poly.pdbx_seq_one_letter_code
_entity_poly.pdbx_strand_id
1 'polypeptide(L)'
;MLRFALRHFTAILIIAAVAAWALFYLPQSPSYAVLRMKQAIDARNGEAAANYVDFESVVKNAGHEMVQKQTGGDPMSAMLGNAAIDMFTKPMAQIAKAWAVRKVNDGDPAVQMPGAAVAGAVILLHRNGDTAYTNFKDNKGQEWEVHLARGTDGQWRVVEIKNIEQLLEKLQREEQKNLNAP
;
A
#
# COMPACT_ATOMS: atom_id res chain seq x y z
N MET A 1 44.68 20.36 -23.57
CA MET A 1 43.91 19.11 -23.72
C MET A 1 43.69 18.36 -22.41
N LEU A 2 44.70 18.21 -21.53
CA LEU A 2 44.56 17.44 -20.27
C LEU A 2 43.49 18.01 -19.31
N ARG A 3 43.37 19.33 -19.19
CA ARG A 3 42.39 20.01 -18.31
C ARG A 3 40.95 19.83 -18.79
N PHE A 4 40.73 19.65 -20.08
CA PHE A 4 39.42 19.40 -20.68
C PHE A 4 38.96 17.96 -20.41
N ALA A 5 39.87 17.00 -20.54
CA ALA A 5 39.61 15.59 -20.23
C ALA A 5 39.31 15.40 -18.72
N LEU A 6 40.06 16.07 -17.82
CA LEU A 6 39.84 15.97 -16.38
C LEU A 6 38.45 16.51 -15.96
N ARG A 7 37.99 17.57 -16.61
CA ARG A 7 36.69 18.22 -16.29
C ARG A 7 35.51 17.33 -16.72
N HIS A 8 35.63 16.62 -17.83
CA HIS A 8 34.60 15.67 -18.26
C HIS A 8 34.62 14.39 -17.43
N PHE A 9 35.80 13.95 -16.99
CA PHE A 9 35.94 12.77 -16.14
C PHE A 9 35.31 12.99 -14.76
N THR A 10 35.49 14.15 -14.14
CA THR A 10 34.83 14.50 -12.88
C THR A 10 33.32 14.59 -13.01
N ALA A 11 32.80 15.16 -14.11
CA ALA A 11 31.37 15.21 -14.37
C ALA A 11 30.78 13.81 -14.54
N ILE A 12 31.44 12.91 -15.28
CA ILE A 12 31.03 11.51 -15.44
C ILE A 12 31.03 10.76 -14.08
N LEU A 13 32.05 10.97 -13.25
CA LEU A 13 32.10 10.38 -11.91
C LEU A 13 30.96 10.84 -11.02
N ILE A 14 30.63 12.14 -11.05
CA ILE A 14 29.51 12.70 -10.29
C ILE A 14 28.19 12.10 -10.76
N ILE A 15 27.98 12.04 -12.09
CA ILE A 15 26.77 11.45 -12.67
C ILE A 15 26.68 9.96 -12.31
N ALA A 16 27.79 9.21 -12.39
CA ALA A 16 27.82 7.81 -12.02
C ALA A 16 27.55 7.60 -10.51
N ALA A 17 28.11 8.46 -9.64
CA ALA A 17 27.86 8.41 -8.21
C ALA A 17 26.39 8.74 -7.86
N VAL A 18 25.80 9.76 -8.51
CA VAL A 18 24.38 10.10 -8.34
C VAL A 18 23.49 8.99 -8.87
N ALA A 19 23.80 8.41 -10.02
CA ALA A 19 23.06 7.28 -10.57
C ALA A 19 23.16 6.04 -9.68
N ALA A 20 24.34 5.71 -9.18
CA ALA A 20 24.53 4.62 -8.22
C ALA A 20 23.75 4.87 -6.93
N TRP A 21 23.85 6.09 -6.38
CA TRP A 21 23.08 6.48 -5.20
C TRP A 21 21.57 6.34 -5.45
N ALA A 22 21.07 6.83 -6.57
CA ALA A 22 19.66 6.71 -6.95
C ALA A 22 19.23 5.24 -7.11
N LEU A 23 20.04 4.40 -7.76
CA LEU A 23 19.75 2.98 -7.96
C LEU A 23 19.72 2.19 -6.65
N PHE A 24 20.53 2.57 -5.64
CA PHE A 24 20.58 1.87 -4.36
C PHE A 24 19.57 2.42 -3.34
N TYR A 25 19.32 3.73 -3.29
CA TYR A 25 18.49 4.37 -2.27
C TYR A 25 17.02 4.52 -2.67
N LEU A 26 16.72 4.80 -3.94
CA LEU A 26 15.33 4.95 -4.40
C LEU A 26 14.51 3.67 -4.18
N PRO A 27 15.00 2.46 -4.52
CA PRO A 27 14.22 1.24 -4.30
C PRO A 27 13.91 0.95 -2.83
N GLN A 28 14.66 1.54 -1.91
CA GLN A 28 14.48 1.39 -0.47
C GLN A 28 13.61 2.50 0.16
N SER A 29 12.93 3.30 -0.65
CA SER A 29 12.05 4.36 -0.15
C SER A 29 10.58 3.90 -0.18
N PRO A 30 9.76 4.35 0.80
CA PRO A 30 8.32 4.05 0.79
C PRO A 30 7.62 4.69 -0.41
N SER A 31 8.08 5.85 -0.87
CA SER A 31 7.58 6.53 -2.08
C SER A 31 7.76 5.66 -3.33
N TYR A 32 8.89 4.98 -3.44
CA TYR A 32 9.15 4.06 -4.55
C TYR A 32 8.19 2.88 -4.54
N ALA A 33 7.91 2.31 -3.36
CA ALA A 33 6.94 1.21 -3.23
C ALA A 33 5.55 1.63 -3.71
N VAL A 34 5.07 2.83 -3.33
CA VAL A 34 3.78 3.38 -3.78
C VAL A 34 3.75 3.57 -5.30
N LEU A 35 4.83 4.13 -5.88
CA LEU A 35 4.92 4.32 -7.35
C LEU A 35 4.95 3.00 -8.10
N ARG A 36 5.68 2.00 -7.61
CA ARG A 36 5.76 0.68 -8.23
C ARG A 36 4.45 -0.08 -8.12
N MET A 37 3.78 0.02 -6.98
CA MET A 37 2.44 -0.55 -6.81
C MET A 37 1.47 0.05 -7.84
N LYS A 38 1.47 1.39 -7.98
CA LYS A 38 0.65 2.05 -9.02
C LYS A 38 1.00 1.56 -10.42
N GLN A 39 2.28 1.51 -10.79
CA GLN A 39 2.70 1.02 -12.10
C GLN A 39 2.20 -0.40 -12.37
N ALA A 40 2.24 -1.28 -11.37
CA ALA A 40 1.72 -2.64 -11.48
C ALA A 40 0.20 -2.67 -11.67
N ILE A 41 -0.53 -1.80 -10.95
CA ILE A 41 -1.99 -1.65 -11.09
C ILE A 41 -2.33 -1.14 -12.50
N ASP A 42 -1.66 -0.10 -12.99
CA ASP A 42 -1.87 0.46 -14.33
C ASP A 42 -1.56 -0.58 -15.43
N ALA A 43 -0.57 -1.42 -15.20
CA ALA A 43 -0.20 -2.53 -16.11
C ALA A 43 -1.12 -3.76 -15.98
N ARG A 44 -2.14 -3.73 -15.12
CA ARG A 44 -3.02 -4.86 -14.79
C ARG A 44 -2.25 -6.10 -14.35
N ASN A 45 -1.18 -5.90 -13.61
CA ASN A 45 -0.36 -6.99 -13.06
C ASN A 45 -0.64 -7.12 -11.55
N GLY A 46 -1.68 -7.87 -11.21
CA GLY A 46 -2.15 -8.03 -9.84
C GLY A 46 -1.11 -8.67 -8.92
N GLU A 47 -0.35 -9.65 -9.39
CA GLU A 47 0.71 -10.28 -8.58
C GLU A 47 1.83 -9.31 -8.25
N ALA A 48 2.26 -8.51 -9.24
CA ALA A 48 3.27 -7.49 -8.99
C ALA A 48 2.77 -6.41 -8.01
N ALA A 49 1.50 -5.99 -8.12
CA ALA A 49 0.89 -5.04 -7.19
C ALA A 49 0.79 -5.63 -5.77
N ALA A 50 0.39 -6.89 -5.64
CA ALA A 50 0.24 -7.59 -4.37
C ALA A 50 1.55 -7.70 -3.58
N ASN A 51 2.72 -7.67 -4.23
CA ASN A 51 4.03 -7.70 -3.56
C ASN A 51 4.29 -6.45 -2.69
N TYR A 52 3.54 -5.37 -2.92
CA TYR A 52 3.64 -4.12 -2.13
C TYR A 52 2.59 -4.02 -1.03
N VAL A 53 1.86 -5.10 -0.74
CA VAL A 53 0.87 -5.17 0.33
C VAL A 53 1.17 -6.37 1.22
N ASP A 54 1.26 -6.15 2.51
CA ASP A 54 1.27 -7.21 3.52
C ASP A 54 -0.17 -7.48 3.95
N PHE A 55 -0.82 -8.41 3.24
CA PHE A 55 -2.23 -8.74 3.46
C PHE A 55 -2.49 -9.30 4.86
N GLU A 56 -1.53 -10.00 5.46
CA GLU A 56 -1.68 -10.51 6.83
C GLU A 56 -1.75 -9.34 7.82
N SER A 57 -0.82 -8.40 7.73
CA SER A 57 -0.82 -7.21 8.57
C SER A 57 -2.07 -6.34 8.35
N VAL A 58 -2.47 -6.13 7.09
CA VAL A 58 -3.67 -5.33 6.77
C VAL A 58 -4.93 -5.96 7.38
N VAL A 59 -5.14 -7.26 7.20
CA VAL A 59 -6.30 -7.97 7.75
C VAL A 59 -6.27 -7.98 9.28
N LYS A 60 -5.11 -8.24 9.87
CA LYS A 60 -4.93 -8.26 11.31
C LYS A 60 -5.24 -6.89 11.93
N ASN A 61 -4.67 -5.83 11.40
CA ASN A 61 -4.86 -4.47 11.91
C ASN A 61 -6.32 -4.02 11.77
N ALA A 62 -6.95 -4.30 10.62
CA ALA A 62 -8.37 -4.02 10.40
C ALA A 62 -9.26 -4.78 11.40
N GLY A 63 -8.97 -6.06 11.63
CA GLY A 63 -9.70 -6.87 12.59
C GLY A 63 -9.55 -6.36 14.02
N HIS A 64 -8.35 -6.01 14.45
CA HIS A 64 -8.11 -5.45 15.78
C HIS A 64 -8.81 -4.10 15.97
N GLU A 65 -8.81 -3.22 14.95
CA GLU A 65 -9.54 -1.96 15.01
C GLU A 65 -11.05 -2.19 15.18
N MET A 66 -11.61 -3.16 14.45
CA MET A 66 -13.03 -3.53 14.56
C MET A 66 -13.37 -4.06 15.96
N VAL A 67 -12.54 -4.96 16.50
CA VAL A 67 -12.71 -5.49 17.87
C VAL A 67 -12.69 -4.35 18.89
N GLN A 68 -11.73 -3.43 18.80
CA GLN A 68 -11.67 -2.29 19.71
C GLN A 68 -12.92 -1.42 19.68
N LYS A 69 -13.46 -1.14 18.48
CA LYS A 69 -14.68 -0.36 18.32
C LYS A 69 -15.91 -1.07 18.91
N GLN A 70 -16.01 -2.39 18.70
CA GLN A 70 -17.19 -3.16 19.14
C GLN A 70 -17.20 -3.47 20.64
N THR A 71 -16.02 -3.68 21.24
CA THR A 71 -15.93 -4.04 22.66
C THR A 71 -16.01 -2.85 23.61
N GLY A 72 -15.95 -1.62 23.08
CA GLY A 72 -16.02 -0.41 23.92
C GLY A 72 -14.93 -0.34 25.00
N GLY A 73 -13.83 -1.11 24.83
CA GLY A 73 -12.73 -1.17 25.79
C GLY A 73 -12.87 -2.25 26.88
N ASP A 74 -13.88 -3.15 26.79
CA ASP A 74 -13.96 -4.30 27.70
C ASP A 74 -12.79 -5.27 27.46
N PRO A 75 -11.88 -5.48 28.45
CA PRO A 75 -10.64 -6.23 28.24
C PRO A 75 -10.87 -7.71 27.88
N MET A 76 -11.92 -8.34 28.47
CA MET A 76 -12.22 -9.75 28.24
C MET A 76 -12.74 -9.98 26.81
N SER A 77 -13.69 -9.16 26.39
CA SER A 77 -14.24 -9.21 25.04
C SER A 77 -13.18 -8.87 23.99
N ALA A 78 -12.30 -7.90 24.26
CA ALA A 78 -11.18 -7.55 23.39
C ALA A 78 -10.17 -8.70 23.27
N MET A 79 -9.85 -9.38 24.36
CA MET A 79 -8.94 -10.54 24.34
C MET A 79 -9.49 -11.68 23.48
N LEU A 80 -10.76 -12.04 23.66
CA LEU A 80 -11.41 -13.10 22.88
C LEU A 80 -11.52 -12.71 21.40
N GLY A 81 -11.88 -11.46 21.11
CA GLY A 81 -11.96 -10.94 19.75
C GLY A 81 -10.60 -10.98 19.05
N ASN A 82 -9.54 -10.53 19.71
CA ASN A 82 -8.19 -10.53 19.16
C ASN A 82 -7.67 -11.96 18.91
N ALA A 83 -7.96 -12.91 19.80
CA ALA A 83 -7.61 -14.32 19.59
C ALA A 83 -8.31 -14.91 18.36
N ALA A 84 -9.58 -14.56 18.14
CA ALA A 84 -10.30 -14.95 16.96
C ALA A 84 -9.69 -14.33 15.67
N ILE A 85 -9.36 -13.03 15.71
CA ILE A 85 -8.68 -12.37 14.58
C ILE A 85 -7.38 -13.07 14.25
N ASP A 86 -6.51 -13.34 15.21
CA ASP A 86 -5.22 -14.02 14.99
C ASP A 86 -5.40 -15.41 14.33
N MET A 87 -6.45 -16.13 14.71
CA MET A 87 -6.76 -17.46 14.13
C MET A 87 -7.19 -17.37 12.66
N PHE A 88 -7.96 -16.34 12.29
CA PHE A 88 -8.51 -16.19 10.94
C PHE A 88 -7.68 -15.32 10.02
N THR A 89 -6.66 -14.62 10.52
CA THR A 89 -5.85 -13.67 9.73
C THR A 89 -5.28 -14.31 8.46
N LYS A 90 -4.62 -15.46 8.56
CA LYS A 90 -3.97 -16.10 7.41
C LYS A 90 -4.95 -16.50 6.30
N PRO A 91 -6.04 -17.26 6.56
CA PRO A 91 -6.99 -17.60 5.51
C PRO A 91 -7.66 -16.36 4.91
N MET A 92 -8.01 -15.37 5.73
CA MET A 92 -8.60 -14.12 5.24
C MET A 92 -7.62 -13.30 4.39
N ALA A 93 -6.34 -13.25 4.76
CA ALA A 93 -5.31 -12.59 3.98
C ALA A 93 -5.12 -13.22 2.59
N GLN A 94 -5.19 -14.54 2.49
CA GLN A 94 -5.13 -15.25 1.21
C GLN A 94 -6.33 -14.92 0.32
N ILE A 95 -7.53 -14.90 0.88
CA ILE A 95 -8.75 -14.51 0.16
C ILE A 95 -8.64 -13.05 -0.31
N ALA A 96 -8.22 -12.14 0.58
CA ALA A 96 -8.04 -10.72 0.25
C ALA A 96 -7.01 -10.53 -0.86
N LYS A 97 -5.87 -11.24 -0.79
CA LYS A 97 -4.85 -11.22 -1.85
C LYS A 97 -5.42 -11.70 -3.18
N ALA A 98 -6.06 -12.87 -3.20
CA ALA A 98 -6.63 -13.44 -4.43
C ALA A 98 -7.67 -12.51 -5.05
N TRP A 99 -8.52 -11.89 -4.21
CA TRP A 99 -9.50 -10.91 -4.65
C TRP A 99 -8.83 -9.67 -5.24
N ALA A 100 -7.83 -9.09 -4.57
CA ALA A 100 -7.12 -7.90 -5.03
C ALA A 100 -6.38 -8.15 -6.35
N VAL A 101 -5.68 -9.29 -6.46
CA VAL A 101 -5.01 -9.72 -7.70
C VAL A 101 -5.99 -9.79 -8.86
N ARG A 102 -7.14 -10.45 -8.67
CA ARG A 102 -8.17 -10.55 -9.70
C ARG A 102 -8.70 -9.17 -10.11
N LYS A 103 -9.06 -8.32 -9.14
CA LYS A 103 -9.57 -6.97 -9.41
C LYS A 103 -8.59 -6.10 -10.20
N VAL A 104 -7.29 -6.18 -9.87
CA VAL A 104 -6.24 -5.47 -10.63
C VAL A 104 -6.12 -6.03 -12.05
N ASN A 105 -6.11 -7.35 -12.23
CA ASN A 105 -5.99 -7.99 -13.53
C ASN A 105 -7.18 -7.65 -14.44
N ASP A 106 -8.38 -7.58 -13.87
CA ASP A 106 -9.63 -7.21 -14.56
C ASP A 106 -9.67 -5.70 -14.91
N GLY A 107 -8.77 -4.90 -14.32
CA GLY A 107 -8.75 -3.44 -14.48
C GLY A 107 -9.94 -2.75 -13.83
N ASP A 108 -10.45 -3.30 -12.72
CA ASP A 108 -11.60 -2.78 -12.00
C ASP A 108 -11.33 -1.33 -11.52
N PRO A 109 -12.21 -0.38 -11.83
CA PRO A 109 -12.06 1.02 -11.41
C PRO A 109 -11.95 1.21 -9.89
N ALA A 110 -12.48 0.28 -9.09
CA ALA A 110 -12.45 0.36 -7.63
C ALA A 110 -11.04 0.25 -7.05
N VAL A 111 -10.11 -0.40 -7.77
CA VAL A 111 -8.70 -0.56 -7.34
C VAL A 111 -7.75 0.39 -8.06
N GLN A 112 -8.25 1.18 -9.03
CA GLN A 112 -7.42 2.15 -9.74
C GLN A 112 -7.05 3.33 -8.86
N MET A 113 -5.77 3.67 -8.86
CA MET A 113 -5.23 4.81 -8.11
C MET A 113 -5.05 6.01 -9.07
N PRO A 114 -5.81 7.12 -8.86
CA PRO A 114 -5.61 8.31 -9.68
C PRO A 114 -4.18 8.84 -9.57
N GLY A 115 -3.59 9.25 -10.70
CA GLY A 115 -2.21 9.73 -10.71
C GLY A 115 -1.97 10.92 -9.77
N ALA A 116 -2.95 11.84 -9.68
CA ALA A 116 -2.89 12.97 -8.75
C ALA A 116 -2.92 12.53 -7.27
N ALA A 117 -3.72 11.50 -6.93
CA ALA A 117 -3.76 10.96 -5.57
C ALA A 117 -2.43 10.32 -5.19
N VAL A 118 -1.80 9.57 -6.11
CA VAL A 118 -0.49 8.96 -5.89
C VAL A 118 0.61 10.02 -5.77
N ALA A 119 0.59 11.05 -6.62
CA ALA A 119 1.55 12.15 -6.50
C ALA A 119 1.40 12.87 -5.15
N GLY A 120 0.17 13.13 -4.71
CA GLY A 120 -0.12 13.67 -3.37
C GLY A 120 0.38 12.75 -2.26
N ALA A 121 0.08 11.46 -2.34
CA ALA A 121 0.52 10.47 -1.35
C ALA A 121 2.04 10.41 -1.23
N VAL A 122 2.78 10.50 -2.35
CA VAL A 122 4.25 10.50 -2.36
C VAL A 122 4.83 11.79 -1.75
N ILE A 123 4.21 12.95 -2.04
CA ILE A 123 4.66 14.25 -1.51
C ILE A 123 4.36 14.39 -0.02
N LEU A 124 3.19 13.91 0.42
CA LEU A 124 2.72 14.01 1.81
C LEU A 124 3.16 12.82 2.68
N LEU A 125 4.04 11.97 2.16
CA LEU A 125 4.51 10.80 2.87
C LEU A 125 5.43 11.20 4.03
N HIS A 126 5.01 10.83 5.23
CA HIS A 126 5.77 11.03 6.47
C HIS A 126 6.47 9.73 6.84
N ARG A 127 7.78 9.77 6.90
CA ARG A 127 8.61 8.61 7.27
C ARG A 127 9.15 8.78 8.68
N ASN A 128 9.06 7.71 9.46
CA ASN A 128 9.67 7.59 10.78
C ASN A 128 10.39 6.22 10.88
N GLY A 129 11.71 6.23 10.64
CA GLY A 129 12.51 5.00 10.62
C GLY A 129 12.06 4.01 9.55
N ASP A 130 11.59 2.84 9.99
CA ASP A 130 11.09 1.76 9.15
C ASP A 130 9.56 1.75 9.00
N THR A 131 8.90 2.82 9.42
CA THR A 131 7.47 3.06 9.19
C THR A 131 7.26 4.34 8.40
N ALA A 132 6.16 4.40 7.66
CA ALA A 132 5.74 5.61 6.96
C ALA A 132 4.21 5.64 6.87
N TYR A 133 3.62 6.82 6.79
CA TYR A 133 2.20 6.98 6.52
C TYR A 133 1.96 8.10 5.54
N THR A 134 0.85 8.02 4.85
CA THR A 134 0.40 9.06 3.93
C THR A 134 -1.11 9.10 3.86
N ASN A 135 -1.64 10.30 3.61
CA ASN A 135 -3.06 10.51 3.39
C ASN A 135 -3.30 10.84 1.93
N PHE A 136 -4.33 10.29 1.35
CA PHE A 136 -4.77 10.67 0.01
C PHE A 136 -6.29 10.71 -0.07
N LYS A 137 -6.81 11.46 -1.05
CA LYS A 137 -8.24 11.50 -1.36
C LYS A 137 -8.50 10.71 -2.64
N ASP A 138 -9.53 9.88 -2.60
CA ASP A 138 -10.00 9.20 -3.79
C ASP A 138 -10.78 10.16 -4.72
N ASN A 139 -11.22 9.66 -5.87
CA ASN A 139 -12.02 10.44 -6.85
C ASN A 139 -13.35 10.92 -6.30
N LYS A 140 -13.81 10.39 -5.16
CA LYS A 140 -15.07 10.76 -4.49
C LYS A 140 -14.82 11.69 -3.30
N GLY A 141 -13.56 12.14 -3.09
CA GLY A 141 -13.15 13.05 -2.00
C GLY A 141 -13.00 12.37 -0.64
N GLN A 142 -13.08 11.04 -0.57
CA GLN A 142 -12.89 10.30 0.67
C GLN A 142 -11.40 10.25 1.01
N GLU A 143 -11.09 10.54 2.28
CA GLU A 143 -9.71 10.48 2.80
C GLU A 143 -9.37 9.06 3.23
N TRP A 144 -8.19 8.63 2.82
CA TRP A 144 -7.58 7.36 3.19
C TRP A 144 -6.26 7.64 3.86
N GLU A 145 -6.01 6.99 4.99
CA GLU A 145 -4.70 6.97 5.63
C GLU A 145 -4.10 5.58 5.45
N VAL A 146 -2.93 5.53 4.81
CA VAL A 146 -2.23 4.30 4.47
C VAL A 146 -0.91 4.27 5.20
N HIS A 147 -0.69 3.21 5.95
CA HIS A 147 0.54 2.95 6.67
C HIS A 147 1.39 1.93 5.92
N LEU A 148 2.67 2.21 5.83
CA LEU A 148 3.67 1.34 5.24
C LEU A 148 4.69 0.97 6.29
N ALA A 149 5.21 -0.25 6.21
CA ALA A 149 6.35 -0.68 6.99
C ALA A 149 7.41 -1.33 6.09
N ARG A 150 8.65 -1.24 6.54
CA ARG A 150 9.78 -1.89 5.90
C ARG A 150 9.92 -3.30 6.44
N GLY A 151 9.79 -4.29 5.58
CA GLY A 151 9.99 -5.70 5.94
C GLY A 151 11.46 -6.03 6.22
N THR A 152 11.71 -7.22 6.77
CA THR A 152 13.06 -7.76 7.03
C THR A 152 13.90 -7.94 5.75
N ASP A 153 13.22 -8.06 4.60
CA ASP A 153 13.83 -8.10 3.27
C ASP A 153 14.16 -6.69 2.71
N GLY A 154 13.92 -5.65 3.49
CA GLY A 154 14.17 -4.26 3.13
C GLY A 154 13.11 -3.63 2.22
N GLN A 155 12.06 -4.37 1.83
CA GLN A 155 10.99 -3.87 0.97
C GLN A 155 9.91 -3.16 1.80
N TRP A 156 9.39 -2.06 1.26
CA TRP A 156 8.27 -1.34 1.85
C TRP A 156 6.95 -1.94 1.37
N ARG A 157 6.04 -2.20 2.32
CA ARG A 157 4.69 -2.72 2.05
C ARG A 157 3.65 -1.95 2.82
N VAL A 158 2.46 -1.85 2.25
CA VAL A 158 1.28 -1.40 2.97
C VAL A 158 0.94 -2.45 4.03
N VAL A 159 0.84 -2.01 5.28
CA VAL A 159 0.54 -2.88 6.44
C VAL A 159 -0.79 -2.53 7.09
N GLU A 160 -1.32 -1.34 6.82
CA GLU A 160 -2.60 -0.89 7.38
C GLU A 160 -3.26 0.15 6.47
N ILE A 161 -4.57 0.09 6.37
CA ILE A 161 -5.40 1.09 5.71
C ILE A 161 -6.49 1.46 6.72
N LYS A 162 -6.44 2.70 7.21
CA LYS A 162 -7.48 3.21 8.12
C LYS A 162 -8.80 3.35 7.37
N ASN A 163 -9.89 3.19 8.10
CA ASN A 163 -11.26 3.27 7.55
C ASN A 163 -11.58 2.21 6.47
N ILE A 164 -10.85 1.09 6.46
CA ILE A 164 -11.06 0.00 5.47
C ILE A 164 -12.50 -0.53 5.50
N GLU A 165 -13.20 -0.44 6.64
CA GLU A 165 -14.61 -0.82 6.78
C GLU A 165 -15.49 -0.11 5.76
N GLN A 166 -15.29 1.21 5.56
CA GLN A 166 -16.02 2.01 4.59
C GLN A 166 -15.77 1.55 3.14
N LEU A 167 -14.55 1.06 2.86
CA LEU A 167 -14.22 0.46 1.58
C LEU A 167 -14.98 -0.86 1.38
N LEU A 168 -14.96 -1.72 2.39
CA LEU A 168 -15.64 -3.01 2.33
C LEU A 168 -17.15 -2.86 2.15
N GLU A 169 -17.80 -1.97 2.91
CA GLU A 169 -19.22 -1.67 2.75
C GLU A 169 -19.56 -1.14 1.35
N LYS A 170 -18.69 -0.30 0.79
CA LYS A 170 -18.87 0.26 -0.55
C LYS A 170 -18.77 -0.82 -1.62
N LEU A 171 -17.77 -1.70 -1.52
CA LEU A 171 -17.58 -2.81 -2.43
C LEU A 171 -18.77 -3.79 -2.38
N GLN A 172 -19.27 -4.09 -1.18
CA GLN A 172 -20.47 -4.93 -1.01
C GLN A 172 -21.71 -4.30 -1.67
N ARG A 173 -21.90 -2.98 -1.51
CA ARG A 173 -23.01 -2.27 -2.15
C ARG A 173 -22.91 -2.25 -3.68
N GLU A 174 -21.71 -2.08 -4.21
CA GLU A 174 -21.47 -2.10 -5.67
C GLU A 174 -21.68 -3.51 -6.24
N GLU A 175 -21.25 -4.55 -5.53
CA GLU A 175 -21.46 -5.94 -5.95
C GLU A 175 -22.94 -6.32 -5.93
N GLN A 176 -23.69 -5.91 -4.90
CA GLN A 176 -25.15 -6.11 -4.85
C GLN A 176 -25.90 -5.36 -5.96
N LYS A 177 -25.43 -4.16 -6.33
CA LYS A 177 -26.02 -3.42 -7.46
C LYS A 177 -25.80 -4.14 -8.79
N ASN A 178 -24.61 -4.72 -8.99
CA ASN A 178 -24.29 -5.45 -10.22
C ASN A 178 -25.05 -6.77 -10.32
N LEU A 179 -25.36 -7.43 -9.19
CA LEU A 179 -26.17 -8.65 -9.15
C LEU A 179 -27.66 -8.38 -9.40
N ASN A 180 -28.13 -7.18 -9.09
CA ASN A 180 -29.54 -6.77 -9.24
C ASN A 180 -29.77 -5.90 -10.50
N ALA A 181 -28.78 -5.70 -11.34
CA ALA A 181 -28.93 -5.03 -12.63
C ALA A 181 -29.58 -6.01 -13.63
N PRO A 182 -30.67 -5.62 -14.32
CA PRO A 182 -31.40 -6.49 -15.25
C PRO A 182 -30.59 -6.83 -16.48
#